data_96193d888020b27018e9eb6b7e361e62
#
_entry.id   96193d888020b27018e9eb6b7e361e62
#
_cell.length_a   1.000
_cell.length_b   1.000
_cell.length_c   1.000
_cell.angle_alpha   90.00
_cell.angle_beta   90.00
_cell.angle_gamma   90.00
#
_symmetry.space_group_name_H-M   'P 1'
#
loop_
_entity.id
_entity.type
_entity.pdbx_description
1 polymer ?
#
loop_
_entity_poly.entity_id
_entity_poly.type
_entity_poly.pdbx_seq_one_letter_code
_entity_poly.pdbx_strand_id
1 'polypeptide(L)'
;MTIESPDAADIEALALARRSGWPDDLRVLLARFPREQWQGHANLGEMARFWLSRHAMFRELAGMISGIEAEFREGRLSAAEFPRQLVPRLQFLLSQLNVHHQIEDLHYFPIFRAADARLARGFDVLEGDHHAIHADMDRTVETTNALLQALSGNPDARTRCGEAYALASGALLKGLIRHLDDEEDLIVPLILDRGEAALGVAHHG
;
A
#
# COMPACT_ATOMS: atom_id res chain seq x y z
N MET A 1 -23.04 -13.20 24.20
CA MET A 1 -22.08 -12.09 24.17
C MET A 1 -22.32 -11.39 22.85
N THR A 2 -23.03 -10.27 22.89
CA THR A 2 -23.39 -9.47 21.69
C THR A 2 -22.08 -8.83 21.19
N ILE A 3 -21.67 -9.16 19.98
CA ILE A 3 -20.60 -8.45 19.28
C ILE A 3 -21.23 -7.11 18.90
N GLU A 4 -20.90 -6.03 19.63
CA GLU A 4 -21.24 -4.68 19.21
C GLU A 4 -20.57 -4.41 17.87
N SER A 5 -21.36 -3.96 16.90
CA SER A 5 -20.80 -3.46 15.63
C SER A 5 -19.88 -2.28 15.96
N PRO A 6 -18.69 -2.19 15.32
CA PRO A 6 -17.77 -1.09 15.58
C PRO A 6 -18.47 0.26 15.40
N ASP A 7 -18.23 1.18 16.32
CA ASP A 7 -18.80 2.54 16.26
C ASP A 7 -18.30 3.22 14.98
N ALA A 8 -19.16 3.97 14.30
CA ALA A 8 -18.80 4.71 13.08
C ALA A 8 -17.59 5.64 13.30
N ALA A 9 -17.40 6.14 14.53
CA ALA A 9 -16.25 6.94 14.92
C ALA A 9 -14.94 6.11 14.92
N ASP A 10 -14.99 4.84 15.32
CA ASP A 10 -13.84 3.93 15.30
C ASP A 10 -13.41 3.57 13.87
N ILE A 11 -14.38 3.36 12.98
CA ILE A 11 -14.13 3.10 11.56
C ILE A 11 -13.47 4.33 10.90
N GLU A 12 -13.98 5.53 11.20
CA GLU A 12 -13.44 6.77 10.67
C GLU A 12 -12.02 7.08 11.18
N ALA A 13 -11.73 6.74 12.45
CA ALA A 13 -10.40 6.87 13.03
C ALA A 13 -9.37 5.93 12.40
N LEU A 14 -9.82 4.76 11.89
CA LEU A 14 -8.99 3.78 11.20
C LEU A 14 -8.91 3.99 9.68
N ALA A 15 -9.57 5.02 9.13
CA ALA A 15 -9.45 5.33 7.70
C ALA A 15 -7.97 5.60 7.31
N LEU A 16 -7.55 5.05 6.17
CA LEU A 16 -6.17 5.10 5.68
C LEU A 16 -5.55 6.51 5.71
N ALA A 17 -6.31 7.53 5.33
CA ALA A 17 -5.85 8.91 5.28
C ALA A 17 -5.56 9.54 6.66
N ARG A 18 -6.11 8.98 7.75
CA ARG A 18 -6.06 9.52 9.12
C ARG A 18 -5.23 8.68 10.08
N ARG A 19 -5.20 7.37 9.84
CA ARG A 19 -4.52 6.41 10.69
C ARG A 19 -3.01 6.63 10.72
N SER A 20 -2.42 6.63 11.91
CA SER A 20 -0.97 6.72 12.11
C SER A 20 -0.32 5.39 12.53
N GLY A 21 -1.11 4.32 12.58
CA GLY A 21 -0.73 2.95 12.96
C GLY A 21 -1.90 2.22 13.57
N TRP A 22 -1.67 0.96 13.95
CA TRP A 22 -2.68 0.14 14.59
C TRP A 22 -2.95 0.55 16.04
N PRO A 23 -4.21 0.47 16.51
CA PRO A 23 -4.54 0.55 17.93
C PRO A 23 -4.00 -0.66 18.69
N ASP A 24 -3.88 -0.54 20.01
CA ASP A 24 -3.21 -1.54 20.85
C ASP A 24 -3.83 -2.96 20.77
N ASP A 25 -5.14 -3.06 20.57
CA ASP A 25 -5.85 -4.33 20.43
C ASP A 25 -5.48 -5.09 19.15
N LEU A 26 -5.02 -4.41 18.10
CA LEU A 26 -4.50 -5.01 16.87
C LEU A 26 -2.97 -5.23 16.88
N ARG A 27 -2.26 -4.67 17.87
CA ARG A 27 -0.80 -4.78 18.00
C ARG A 27 -0.32 -5.92 18.89
N VAL A 28 -1.22 -6.79 19.35
CA VAL A 28 -0.90 -7.86 20.31
C VAL A 28 0.23 -8.78 19.83
N LEU A 29 0.19 -9.18 18.55
CA LEU A 29 1.25 -10.01 17.98
C LEU A 29 2.50 -9.19 17.64
N LEU A 30 2.36 -7.97 17.15
CA LEU A 30 3.51 -7.08 16.89
C LEU A 30 4.30 -6.79 18.17
N ALA A 31 3.62 -6.60 19.31
CA ALA A 31 4.29 -6.43 20.60
C ALA A 31 5.11 -7.66 21.02
N ARG A 32 4.68 -8.87 20.63
CA ARG A 32 5.38 -10.12 20.88
C ARG A 32 6.52 -10.39 19.89
N PHE A 33 6.32 -9.98 18.63
CA PHE A 33 7.27 -10.17 17.54
C PHE A 33 7.57 -8.82 16.88
N PRO A 34 8.37 -7.95 17.54
CA PRO A 34 8.72 -6.64 16.99
C PRO A 34 9.58 -6.77 15.73
N ARG A 35 9.55 -5.74 14.87
CA ARG A 35 10.18 -5.74 13.53
C ARG A 35 11.66 -6.14 13.55
N GLU A 36 12.38 -5.75 14.58
CA GLU A 36 13.81 -6.04 14.75
C GLU A 36 14.13 -7.55 14.85
N GLN A 37 13.14 -8.35 15.21
CA GLN A 37 13.29 -9.80 15.37
C GLN A 37 12.92 -10.60 14.13
N TRP A 38 12.26 -9.97 13.12
CA TRP A 38 11.69 -10.71 12.00
C TRP A 38 12.73 -11.47 11.18
N GLN A 39 13.81 -10.79 10.77
CA GLN A 39 14.80 -11.35 9.83
C GLN A 39 15.49 -12.62 10.33
N GLY A 40 15.65 -12.76 11.65
CA GLY A 40 16.28 -13.92 12.27
C GLY A 40 15.31 -14.99 12.76
N HIS A 41 14.00 -14.79 12.62
CA HIS A 41 13.00 -15.69 13.17
C HIS A 41 12.85 -16.96 12.33
N ALA A 42 12.81 -18.13 12.97
CA ALA A 42 12.74 -19.44 12.30
C ALA A 42 11.49 -19.62 11.43
N ASN A 43 10.38 -18.99 11.79
CA ASN A 43 9.11 -19.04 11.07
C ASN A 43 8.99 -18.01 9.93
N LEU A 44 10.01 -17.15 9.71
CA LEU A 44 10.02 -16.28 8.54
C LEU A 44 10.43 -17.11 7.31
N GLY A 45 9.46 -17.72 6.63
CA GLY A 45 9.68 -18.62 5.51
C GLY A 45 9.84 -17.90 4.17
N GLU A 46 9.73 -18.65 3.08
CA GLU A 46 9.93 -18.12 1.72
C GLU A 46 8.78 -17.22 1.27
N MET A 47 7.54 -17.55 1.64
CA MET A 47 6.37 -16.75 1.29
C MET A 47 6.44 -15.37 1.94
N ALA A 48 6.71 -15.30 3.26
CA ALA A 48 6.82 -14.02 3.96
C ALA A 48 7.98 -13.17 3.43
N ARG A 49 9.13 -13.77 3.09
CA ARG A 49 10.26 -13.05 2.47
C ARG A 49 9.91 -12.52 1.09
N PHE A 50 9.21 -13.34 0.27
CA PHE A 50 8.72 -12.90 -1.04
C PHE A 50 7.74 -11.73 -0.89
N TRP A 51 6.79 -11.82 0.03
CA TRP A 51 5.84 -10.73 0.33
C TRP A 51 6.55 -9.44 0.72
N LEU A 52 7.43 -9.48 1.69
CA LEU A 52 8.24 -8.32 2.09
C LEU A 52 9.08 -7.75 0.94
N SER A 53 9.59 -8.61 0.05
CA SER A 53 10.31 -8.15 -1.14
C SER A 53 9.41 -7.42 -2.14
N ARG A 54 8.13 -7.83 -2.28
CA ARG A 54 7.14 -7.12 -3.10
C ARG A 54 6.84 -5.74 -2.52
N HIS A 55 6.67 -5.64 -1.21
CA HIS A 55 6.47 -4.36 -0.52
C HIS A 55 7.68 -3.43 -0.65
N ALA A 56 8.90 -3.97 -0.54
CA ALA A 56 10.11 -3.19 -0.78
C ALA A 56 10.16 -2.63 -2.20
N MET A 57 9.78 -3.41 -3.21
CA MET A 57 9.67 -2.96 -4.60
C MET A 57 8.65 -1.82 -4.76
N PHE A 58 7.48 -1.90 -4.11
CA PHE A 58 6.49 -0.82 -4.15
C PHE A 58 7.01 0.47 -3.51
N ARG A 59 7.72 0.36 -2.39
CA ARG A 59 8.37 1.53 -1.74
C ARG A 59 9.43 2.16 -2.64
N GLU A 60 10.24 1.34 -3.32
CA GLU A 60 11.24 1.82 -4.27
C GLU A 60 10.60 2.55 -5.45
N LEU A 61 9.56 1.98 -6.06
CA LEU A 61 8.81 2.61 -7.15
C LEU A 61 8.16 3.93 -6.72
N ALA A 62 7.57 3.97 -5.52
CA ALA A 62 7.01 5.19 -4.95
C ALA A 62 8.08 6.27 -4.79
N GLY A 63 9.26 5.92 -4.30
CA GLY A 63 10.41 6.83 -4.20
C GLY A 63 10.88 7.34 -5.56
N MET A 64 10.97 6.47 -6.57
CA MET A 64 11.34 6.86 -7.93
C MET A 64 10.33 7.84 -8.55
N ILE A 65 9.03 7.57 -8.42
CA ILE A 65 7.96 8.43 -8.93
C ILE A 65 8.03 9.80 -8.25
N SER A 66 8.10 9.84 -6.92
CA SER A 66 8.24 11.10 -6.17
C SER A 66 9.49 11.89 -6.57
N GLY A 67 10.61 11.20 -6.85
CA GLY A 67 11.83 11.84 -7.33
C GLY A 67 11.66 12.50 -8.70
N ILE A 68 11.04 11.79 -9.66
CA ILE A 68 10.73 12.31 -11.01
C ILE A 68 9.81 13.54 -10.92
N GLU A 69 8.80 13.49 -10.07
CA GLU A 69 7.89 14.62 -9.83
C GLU A 69 8.61 15.84 -9.27
N ALA A 70 9.50 15.63 -8.30
CA ALA A 70 10.31 16.71 -7.73
C ALA A 70 11.24 17.34 -8.78
N GLU A 71 11.92 16.53 -9.58
CA GLU A 71 12.80 17.01 -10.65
C GLU A 71 12.06 17.81 -11.73
N PHE A 72 10.85 17.35 -12.10
CA PHE A 72 10.02 18.07 -13.06
C PHE A 72 9.52 19.41 -12.49
N ARG A 73 9.03 19.42 -11.25
CA ARG A 73 8.57 20.64 -10.58
C ARG A 73 9.67 21.67 -10.41
N GLU A 74 10.90 21.24 -10.16
CA GLU A 74 12.08 22.09 -10.01
C GLU A 74 12.75 22.47 -11.35
N GLY A 75 12.16 22.06 -12.47
CA GLY A 75 12.66 22.41 -13.81
C GLY A 75 13.92 21.66 -14.25
N ARG A 76 14.30 20.58 -13.53
CA ARG A 76 15.45 19.73 -13.93
C ARG A 76 15.08 18.72 -15.01
N LEU A 77 13.80 18.37 -15.13
CA LEU A 77 13.29 17.58 -16.24
C LEU A 77 12.47 18.44 -17.19
N SER A 78 12.71 18.30 -18.49
CA SER A 78 11.91 18.95 -19.52
C SER A 78 10.52 18.30 -19.66
N ALA A 79 9.58 19.01 -20.28
CA ALA A 79 8.25 18.49 -20.62
C ALA A 79 8.30 17.24 -21.54
N ALA A 80 9.38 17.03 -22.27
CA ALA A 80 9.57 15.85 -23.13
C ALA A 80 10.16 14.64 -22.36
N GLU A 81 10.97 14.88 -21.34
CA GLU A 81 11.62 13.84 -20.53
C GLU A 81 10.71 13.31 -19.45
N PHE A 82 9.93 14.18 -18.82
CA PHE A 82 9.04 13.81 -17.72
C PHE A 82 8.11 12.62 -18.05
N PRO A 83 7.33 12.61 -19.15
CA PRO A 83 6.50 11.46 -19.49
C PRO A 83 7.29 10.17 -19.73
N ARG A 84 8.48 10.28 -20.34
CA ARG A 84 9.32 9.11 -20.65
C ARG A 84 9.81 8.42 -19.38
N GLN A 85 10.03 9.18 -18.31
CA GLN A 85 10.46 8.63 -17.04
C GLN A 85 9.29 8.19 -16.15
N LEU A 86 8.22 9.00 -16.09
CA LEU A 86 7.07 8.75 -15.23
C LEU A 86 6.21 7.58 -15.71
N VAL A 87 5.75 7.63 -16.96
CA VAL A 87 4.68 6.75 -17.44
C VAL A 87 4.99 5.27 -17.28
N PRO A 88 6.17 4.76 -17.67
CA PRO A 88 6.47 3.34 -17.52
C PRO A 88 6.48 2.88 -16.05
N ARG A 89 6.98 3.72 -15.14
CA ARG A 89 7.06 3.40 -13.70
C ARG A 89 5.70 3.44 -13.05
N LEU A 90 4.90 4.44 -13.37
CA LEU A 90 3.53 4.56 -12.87
C LEU A 90 2.67 3.39 -13.35
N GLN A 91 2.71 3.06 -14.64
CA GLN A 91 1.98 1.91 -15.20
C GLN A 91 2.40 0.61 -14.53
N PHE A 92 3.70 0.41 -14.31
CA PHE A 92 4.20 -0.78 -13.64
C PHE A 92 3.72 -0.83 -12.18
N LEU A 93 3.83 0.28 -11.42
CA LEU A 93 3.31 0.36 -10.05
C LEU A 93 1.84 -0.02 -10.00
N LEU A 94 0.99 0.65 -10.78
CA LEU A 94 -0.46 0.47 -10.75
C LEU A 94 -0.87 -0.96 -11.14
N SER A 95 -0.24 -1.53 -12.19
CA SER A 95 -0.55 -2.89 -12.62
C SER A 95 -0.13 -3.93 -11.59
N GLN A 96 1.06 -3.80 -10.99
CA GLN A 96 1.55 -4.74 -9.98
C GLN A 96 0.75 -4.63 -8.68
N LEU A 97 0.37 -3.42 -8.28
CA LEU A 97 -0.43 -3.19 -7.08
C LEU A 97 -1.83 -3.77 -7.21
N ASN A 98 -2.47 -3.60 -8.37
CA ASN A 98 -3.77 -4.21 -8.64
C ASN A 98 -3.75 -5.75 -8.50
N VAL A 99 -2.73 -6.40 -9.07
CA VAL A 99 -2.57 -7.86 -8.96
C VAL A 99 -2.27 -8.29 -7.52
N HIS A 100 -1.45 -7.53 -6.81
CA HIS A 100 -1.09 -7.79 -5.42
C HIS A 100 -2.33 -7.78 -4.51
N HIS A 101 -3.12 -6.72 -4.51
CA HIS A 101 -4.36 -6.63 -3.75
C HIS A 101 -5.36 -7.74 -4.10
N GLN A 102 -5.52 -8.09 -5.40
CA GLN A 102 -6.39 -9.19 -5.80
C GLN A 102 -5.96 -10.54 -5.21
N ILE A 103 -4.66 -10.81 -5.16
CA ILE A 103 -4.13 -12.04 -4.57
C ILE A 103 -4.36 -12.05 -3.06
N GLU A 104 -4.20 -10.93 -2.39
CA GLU A 104 -4.43 -10.78 -0.96
C GLU A 104 -5.89 -10.99 -0.59
N ASP A 105 -6.79 -10.26 -1.23
CA ASP A 105 -8.23 -10.33 -0.96
C ASP A 105 -8.82 -11.72 -1.23
N LEU A 106 -8.36 -12.39 -2.30
CA LEU A 106 -8.93 -13.67 -2.71
C LEU A 106 -8.28 -14.87 -2.03
N HIS A 107 -7.01 -14.79 -1.66
CA HIS A 107 -6.26 -15.96 -1.20
C HIS A 107 -5.70 -15.82 0.21
N TYR A 108 -5.02 -14.72 0.54
CA TYR A 108 -4.27 -14.62 1.78
C TYR A 108 -5.10 -14.09 2.96
N PHE A 109 -5.84 -13.00 2.78
CA PHE A 109 -6.63 -12.40 3.86
C PHE A 109 -7.68 -13.35 4.45
N PRO A 110 -8.41 -14.17 3.66
CA PRO A 110 -9.32 -15.17 4.23
C PRO A 110 -8.62 -16.19 5.14
N ILE A 111 -7.41 -16.63 4.77
CA ILE A 111 -6.62 -17.58 5.55
C ILE A 111 -6.16 -16.94 6.86
N PHE A 112 -5.58 -15.75 6.79
CA PHE A 112 -5.05 -15.06 7.95
C PHE A 112 -6.15 -14.62 8.93
N ARG A 113 -7.28 -14.14 8.42
CA ARG A 113 -8.47 -13.82 9.22
C ARG A 113 -8.99 -15.02 9.99
N ALA A 114 -9.02 -16.19 9.36
CA ALA A 114 -9.44 -17.44 10.00
C ALA A 114 -8.44 -17.95 11.05
N ALA A 115 -7.15 -17.66 10.88
CA ALA A 115 -6.09 -18.13 11.77
C ALA A 115 -6.11 -17.45 13.14
N ASP A 116 -6.53 -16.18 13.24
CA ASP A 116 -6.61 -15.47 14.52
C ASP A 116 -7.77 -14.46 14.52
N ALA A 117 -8.85 -14.79 15.22
CA ALA A 117 -10.06 -13.95 15.30
C ALA A 117 -9.80 -12.55 15.92
N ARG A 118 -8.73 -12.39 16.71
CA ARG A 118 -8.36 -11.08 17.30
C ARG A 118 -7.96 -10.07 16.22
N LEU A 119 -7.45 -10.56 15.09
CA LEU A 119 -6.97 -9.73 13.98
C LEU A 119 -8.03 -9.49 12.91
N ALA A 120 -9.22 -10.10 13.01
CA ALA A 120 -10.26 -10.04 11.97
C ALA A 120 -10.61 -8.59 11.59
N ARG A 121 -10.75 -7.70 12.56
CA ARG A 121 -11.01 -6.26 12.33
C ARG A 121 -9.86 -5.59 11.56
N GLY A 122 -8.63 -5.99 11.79
CA GLY A 122 -7.47 -5.48 11.06
C GLY A 122 -7.53 -5.82 9.57
N PHE A 123 -7.94 -7.05 9.23
CA PHE A 123 -8.14 -7.46 7.83
C PHE A 123 -9.32 -6.73 7.17
N ASP A 124 -10.40 -6.44 7.90
CA ASP A 124 -11.52 -5.61 7.38
C ASP A 124 -11.04 -4.19 7.04
N VAL A 125 -10.14 -3.63 7.86
CA VAL A 125 -9.53 -2.31 7.61
C VAL A 125 -8.60 -2.36 6.41
N LEU A 126 -7.73 -3.37 6.27
CA LEU A 126 -6.82 -3.52 5.13
C LEU A 126 -7.58 -3.69 3.81
N GLU A 127 -8.66 -4.48 3.79
CA GLU A 127 -9.55 -4.62 2.64
C GLU A 127 -10.23 -3.29 2.27
N GLY A 128 -10.63 -2.50 3.27
CA GLY A 128 -11.11 -1.13 3.08
C GLY A 128 -10.05 -0.19 2.52
N ASP A 129 -8.79 -0.35 2.92
CA ASP A 129 -7.66 0.39 2.37
C ASP A 129 -7.44 0.09 0.88
N HIS A 130 -7.60 -1.17 0.44
CA HIS A 130 -7.53 -1.53 -0.97
C HIS A 130 -8.52 -0.73 -1.80
N HIS A 131 -9.78 -0.60 -1.34
CA HIS A 131 -10.77 0.24 -2.03
C HIS A 131 -10.35 1.71 -2.12
N ALA A 132 -9.82 2.28 -1.03
CA ALA A 132 -9.34 3.66 -1.02
C ALA A 132 -8.14 3.87 -1.95
N ILE A 133 -7.18 2.94 -1.94
CA ILE A 133 -6.00 2.97 -2.81
C ILE A 133 -6.41 2.84 -4.29
N HIS A 134 -7.34 1.95 -4.63
CA HIS A 134 -7.85 1.83 -6.00
C HIS A 134 -8.52 3.12 -6.48
N ALA A 135 -9.29 3.80 -5.63
CA ALA A 135 -9.85 5.11 -5.97
C ALA A 135 -8.77 6.18 -6.21
N ASP A 136 -7.69 6.16 -5.41
CA ASP A 136 -6.55 7.05 -5.61
C ASP A 136 -5.72 6.69 -6.86
N MET A 137 -5.63 5.39 -7.23
CA MET A 137 -5.04 4.95 -8.50
C MET A 137 -5.78 5.52 -9.70
N ASP A 138 -7.13 5.40 -9.72
CA ASP A 138 -7.95 5.94 -10.79
C ASP A 138 -7.80 7.46 -10.92
N ARG A 139 -7.84 8.18 -9.81
CA ARG A 139 -7.61 9.63 -9.77
C ARG A 139 -6.21 10.02 -10.27
N THR A 140 -5.20 9.23 -9.92
CA THR A 140 -3.82 9.46 -10.38
C THR A 140 -3.71 9.25 -11.89
N VAL A 141 -4.39 8.24 -12.46
CA VAL A 141 -4.45 8.03 -13.92
C VAL A 141 -5.13 9.20 -14.62
N GLU A 142 -6.29 9.66 -14.12
CA GLU A 142 -7.02 10.79 -14.69
C GLU A 142 -6.18 12.08 -14.71
N THR A 143 -5.58 12.41 -13.58
CA THR A 143 -4.76 13.63 -13.45
C THR A 143 -3.45 13.54 -14.21
N THR A 144 -2.85 12.34 -14.32
CA THR A 144 -1.68 12.10 -15.18
C THR A 144 -2.03 12.38 -16.63
N ASN A 145 -3.13 11.81 -17.14
CA ASN A 145 -3.55 12.03 -18.53
C ASN A 145 -3.84 13.51 -18.82
N ALA A 146 -4.48 14.23 -17.90
CA ALA A 146 -4.70 15.65 -18.02
C ALA A 146 -3.39 16.45 -18.07
N LEU A 147 -2.43 16.12 -17.21
CA LEU A 147 -1.11 16.75 -17.21
C LEU A 147 -0.37 16.49 -18.53
N LEU A 148 -0.35 15.24 -19.00
CA LEU A 148 0.33 14.87 -20.26
C LEU A 148 -0.22 15.66 -21.45
N GLN A 149 -1.54 15.85 -21.53
CA GLN A 149 -2.16 16.68 -22.55
C GLN A 149 -1.78 18.16 -22.42
N ALA A 150 -1.66 18.66 -21.19
CA ALA A 150 -1.31 20.06 -20.94
C ALA A 150 0.18 20.39 -21.16
N LEU A 151 1.08 19.39 -21.25
CA LEU A 151 2.53 19.63 -21.40
C LEU A 151 2.88 20.45 -22.65
N SER A 152 2.14 20.29 -23.74
CA SER A 152 2.32 21.02 -25.00
C SER A 152 1.46 22.27 -25.11
N GLY A 153 0.68 22.59 -24.07
CA GLY A 153 -0.33 23.63 -24.10
C GLY A 153 0.07 24.93 -23.38
N ASN A 154 -0.95 25.66 -22.95
CA ASN A 154 -0.80 26.90 -22.20
C ASN A 154 -0.09 26.64 -20.84
N PRO A 155 0.88 27.51 -20.42
CA PRO A 155 1.59 27.40 -19.17
C PRO A 155 0.67 27.32 -17.93
N ASP A 156 -0.42 28.10 -17.89
CA ASP A 156 -1.37 28.09 -16.78
C ASP A 156 -2.13 26.75 -16.67
N ALA A 157 -2.50 26.16 -17.81
CA ALA A 157 -3.12 24.83 -17.82
C ALA A 157 -2.14 23.76 -17.33
N ARG A 158 -0.89 23.83 -17.76
CA ARG A 158 0.18 22.92 -17.28
C ARG A 158 0.38 23.03 -15.77
N THR A 159 0.43 24.25 -15.23
CA THR A 159 0.57 24.45 -13.79
C THR A 159 -0.59 23.82 -13.02
N ARG A 160 -1.85 24.14 -13.39
CA ARG A 160 -3.03 23.56 -12.73
C ARG A 160 -3.10 22.04 -12.82
N CYS A 161 -2.82 21.46 -14.00
CA CYS A 161 -2.80 20.00 -14.15
C CYS A 161 -1.65 19.37 -13.37
N GLY A 162 -0.51 20.03 -13.30
CA GLY A 162 0.64 19.61 -12.48
C GLY A 162 0.33 19.58 -10.99
N GLU A 163 -0.34 20.60 -10.48
CA GLU A 163 -0.79 20.65 -9.07
C GLU A 163 -1.82 19.56 -8.78
N ALA A 164 -2.81 19.36 -9.66
CA ALA A 164 -3.82 18.31 -9.50
C ALA A 164 -3.18 16.91 -9.48
N TYR A 165 -2.25 16.66 -10.41
CA TYR A 165 -1.49 15.40 -10.46
C TYR A 165 -0.65 15.20 -9.17
N ALA A 166 0.09 16.22 -8.73
CA ALA A 166 0.92 16.12 -7.53
C ALA A 166 0.09 15.82 -6.27
N LEU A 167 -1.12 16.37 -6.16
CA LEU A 167 -2.03 16.07 -5.07
C LEU A 167 -2.53 14.62 -5.14
N ALA A 168 -2.93 14.14 -6.31
CA ALA A 168 -3.45 12.78 -6.48
C ALA A 168 -2.34 11.73 -6.26
N SER A 169 -1.20 11.90 -6.91
CA SER A 169 -0.03 11.02 -6.75
C SER A 169 0.47 11.01 -5.30
N GLY A 170 0.57 12.18 -4.66
CA GLY A 170 0.99 12.29 -3.27
C GLY A 170 0.04 11.58 -2.31
N ALA A 171 -1.28 11.62 -2.54
CA ALA A 171 -2.27 10.89 -1.75
C ALA A 171 -2.10 9.37 -1.93
N LEU A 172 -2.02 8.90 -3.18
CA LEU A 172 -1.78 7.49 -3.51
C LEU A 172 -0.51 6.96 -2.86
N LEU A 173 0.62 7.61 -3.07
CA LEU A 173 1.91 7.12 -2.58
C LEU A 173 1.99 7.13 -1.06
N LYS A 174 1.45 8.16 -0.40
CA LYS A 174 1.38 8.24 1.05
C LYS A 174 0.46 7.15 1.63
N GLY A 175 -0.72 6.97 1.04
CA GLY A 175 -1.67 5.93 1.44
C GLY A 175 -1.06 4.54 1.28
N LEU A 176 -0.45 4.27 0.13
CA LEU A 176 0.24 3.00 -0.13
C LEU A 176 1.31 2.69 0.92
N ILE A 177 2.22 3.61 1.22
CA ILE A 177 3.28 3.36 2.23
C ILE A 177 2.65 3.05 3.59
N ARG A 178 1.62 3.80 4.00
CA ARG A 178 0.92 3.55 5.26
C ARG A 178 0.27 2.17 5.29
N HIS A 179 -0.43 1.80 4.22
CA HIS A 179 -1.06 0.49 4.07
C HIS A 179 -0.04 -0.65 4.19
N LEU A 180 1.07 -0.59 3.41
CA LEU A 180 2.12 -1.61 3.46
C LEU A 180 2.73 -1.76 4.86
N ASP A 181 2.94 -0.65 5.58
CA ASP A 181 3.47 -0.70 6.95
C ASP A 181 2.48 -1.39 7.91
N ASP A 182 1.20 -1.05 7.81
CA ASP A 182 0.16 -1.62 8.67
C ASP A 182 -0.09 -3.09 8.36
N GLU A 183 -0.08 -3.45 7.08
CA GLU A 183 -0.22 -4.84 6.65
C GLU A 183 0.93 -5.71 7.15
N GLU A 184 2.18 -5.26 7.00
CA GLU A 184 3.34 -5.96 7.55
C GLU A 184 3.23 -6.13 9.06
N ASP A 185 2.80 -5.09 9.80
CA ASP A 185 2.65 -5.12 11.25
C ASP A 185 1.58 -6.09 11.74
N LEU A 186 0.61 -6.41 10.90
CA LEU A 186 -0.45 -7.37 11.20
C LEU A 186 -0.08 -8.79 10.79
N ILE A 187 0.41 -8.98 9.56
CA ILE A 187 0.59 -10.29 8.92
C ILE A 187 1.91 -10.94 9.34
N VAL A 188 3.02 -10.22 9.33
CA VAL A 188 4.30 -10.84 9.64
C VAL A 188 4.33 -11.42 11.05
N PRO A 189 3.88 -10.72 12.11
CA PRO A 189 3.79 -11.32 13.45
C PRO A 189 2.88 -12.55 13.52
N LEU A 190 1.80 -12.60 12.75
CA LEU A 190 0.93 -13.77 12.67
C LEU A 190 1.66 -14.98 12.07
N ILE A 191 2.42 -14.75 10.99
CA ILE A 191 3.24 -15.79 10.36
C ILE A 191 4.32 -16.27 11.34
N LEU A 192 4.96 -15.37 12.08
CA LEU A 192 5.98 -15.74 13.07
C LEU A 192 5.40 -16.56 14.23
N ASP A 193 4.16 -16.25 14.65
CA ASP A 193 3.47 -17.01 15.72
C ASP A 193 3.05 -18.40 15.27
N ARG A 194 2.56 -18.58 14.05
CA ARG A 194 1.94 -19.83 13.57
C ARG A 194 2.83 -20.65 12.66
N GLY A 195 3.69 -20.01 11.86
CA GLY A 195 4.47 -20.63 10.79
C GLY A 195 3.67 -20.80 9.49
N GLU A 196 4.33 -20.66 8.34
CA GLU A 196 3.70 -20.73 7.01
C GLU A 196 3.00 -22.08 6.73
N ALA A 197 3.61 -23.17 7.18
CA ALA A 197 3.05 -24.51 6.99
C ALA A 197 1.73 -24.70 7.74
N ALA A 198 1.65 -24.22 8.99
CA ALA A 198 0.44 -24.33 9.80
C ALA A 198 -0.69 -23.40 9.27
N LEU A 199 -0.33 -22.29 8.63
CA LEU A 199 -1.27 -21.39 7.97
C LEU A 199 -1.71 -21.90 6.59
N GLY A 200 -1.04 -22.93 6.03
CA GLY A 200 -1.32 -23.43 4.69
C GLY A 200 -0.88 -22.50 3.56
N VAL A 201 0.06 -21.59 3.84
CA VAL A 201 0.58 -20.61 2.87
C VAL A 201 2.02 -20.90 2.43
N ALA A 202 2.61 -22.01 2.91
CA ALA A 202 3.94 -22.43 2.48
C ALA A 202 3.95 -22.74 0.98
N HIS A 203 4.92 -22.20 0.23
CA HIS A 203 5.17 -22.63 -1.15
C HIS A 203 5.59 -24.09 -1.14
N HIS A 204 4.79 -24.95 -1.76
CA HIS A 204 5.20 -26.31 -2.10
C HIS A 204 6.00 -26.18 -3.40
N GLY A 205 7.34 -26.23 -3.28
CA GLY A 205 8.25 -26.25 -4.40
C GLY A 205 8.08 -27.49 -5.29
#